data_6e9d362bc9700452453a9197d47c9a6a
#
_entry.id   6e9d362bc9700452453a9197d47c9a6a
#
_cell.length_a   1.000
_cell.length_b   1.000
_cell.length_c   1.000
_cell.angle_alpha   90.00
_cell.angle_beta   90.00
_cell.angle_gamma   90.00
#
_symmetry.space_group_name_H-M   'P 1'
#
loop_
_entity.id
_entity.type
_entity.pdbx_description
1 polymer ?
#
loop_
_entity_poly.entity_id
_entity_poly.type
_entity_poly.pdbx_seq_one_letter_code
_entity_poly.pdbx_strand_id
1 'polypeptide(L)'
;RHDGIDWEPAHFALVGNDRIVAVSYGGKGAFFSLYDTKMTPQGTFGDPLIDEEISASERRRCINGSLAVDGNDFCYVPNDIPRIAYYRMIDGSPQELWRDTFYESYYTVEGKQVRYNQTRTVGITHRVAMGGNYIYILFLDVPIAKANISHTETFAADIVFVYDRKGYKVARLNLNQRIYSMALSTDQKRLYGVVYPDNRLVAFDLPEFD
;
A
#
# COMPACT_ATOMS: atom_id res chain seq x y z
N ARG A 1 -30.37 0.85 -6.77
CA ARG A 1 -29.60 2.10 -6.56
C ARG A 1 -29.41 2.24 -5.05
N HIS A 2 -28.19 2.07 -4.59
CA HIS A 2 -27.81 2.46 -3.24
C HIS A 2 -27.37 3.92 -3.31
N ASP A 3 -28.26 4.83 -2.97
CA ASP A 3 -28.00 6.26 -2.92
C ASP A 3 -27.01 6.53 -1.79
N GLY A 4 -25.81 6.95 -2.10
CA GLY A 4 -24.84 7.49 -1.16
C GLY A 4 -23.50 6.77 -1.03
N ILE A 5 -23.21 5.74 -1.80
CA ILE A 5 -21.88 5.14 -1.86
C ILE A 5 -21.22 5.58 -3.16
N ASP A 6 -20.16 6.37 -3.04
CA ASP A 6 -19.30 6.73 -4.18
C ASP A 6 -18.45 5.48 -4.53
N TRP A 7 -19.01 4.60 -5.39
CA TRP A 7 -18.47 3.30 -5.74
C TRP A 7 -17.29 3.42 -6.71
N GLU A 8 -16.17 3.90 -6.26
CA GLU A 8 -14.87 3.64 -6.88
C GLU A 8 -13.84 3.26 -5.80
N PRO A 9 -14.00 2.15 -5.07
CA PRO A 9 -12.91 1.66 -4.25
C PRO A 9 -11.79 1.20 -5.17
N ALA A 10 -10.63 1.84 -5.09
CA ALA A 10 -9.45 1.40 -5.83
C ALA A 10 -9.01 0.02 -5.37
N HIS A 11 -9.20 -0.27 -4.09
CA HIS A 11 -8.81 -1.54 -3.46
C HIS A 11 -9.79 -1.86 -2.34
N PHE A 12 -10.15 -3.13 -2.26
CA PHE A 12 -10.91 -3.68 -1.12
C PHE A 12 -10.39 -5.07 -0.78
N ALA A 13 -10.54 -5.47 0.46
CA ALA A 13 -10.17 -6.79 0.94
C ALA A 13 -11.12 -7.27 2.05
N LEU A 14 -11.32 -8.58 2.10
CA LEU A 14 -11.99 -9.25 3.21
C LEU A 14 -10.97 -9.39 4.36
N VAL A 15 -11.32 -8.87 5.54
CA VAL A 15 -10.51 -8.96 6.76
C VAL A 15 -11.24 -9.83 7.76
N GLY A 16 -10.56 -10.84 8.27
CA GLY A 16 -11.22 -11.89 9.04
C GLY A 16 -12.23 -12.65 8.17
N ASN A 17 -13.41 -12.91 8.74
CA ASN A 17 -14.46 -13.68 8.06
C ASN A 17 -15.68 -12.84 7.68
N ASP A 18 -15.78 -11.60 8.16
CA ASP A 18 -17.04 -10.85 8.13
C ASP A 18 -16.93 -9.35 7.88
N ARG A 19 -15.74 -8.83 7.63
CA ARG A 19 -15.50 -7.41 7.36
C ARG A 19 -14.82 -7.17 6.04
N ILE A 20 -15.28 -6.16 5.32
CA ILE A 20 -14.63 -5.68 4.10
C ILE A 20 -14.06 -4.30 4.39
N VAL A 21 -12.76 -4.16 4.19
CA VAL A 21 -12.06 -2.88 4.21
C VAL A 21 -11.89 -2.40 2.78
N ALA A 22 -12.30 -1.19 2.50
CA ALA A 22 -12.13 -0.54 1.21
C ALA A 22 -11.39 0.77 1.34
N VAL A 23 -10.46 1.05 0.43
CA VAL A 23 -9.84 2.37 0.29
C VAL A 23 -10.89 3.29 -0.33
N SER A 24 -11.31 4.31 0.41
CA SER A 24 -12.44 5.17 0.05
C SER A 24 -11.97 6.55 -0.39
N TYR A 25 -12.51 7.02 -1.49
CA TYR A 25 -12.19 8.35 -2.03
C TYR A 25 -13.12 9.47 -1.55
N GLY A 26 -14.24 9.13 -0.91
CA GLY A 26 -15.36 10.07 -0.68
C GLY A 26 -15.49 10.67 0.73
N GLY A 27 -14.73 10.21 1.71
CA GLY A 27 -14.87 10.64 3.10
C GLY A 27 -14.10 11.91 3.45
N LYS A 28 -14.69 12.79 4.27
CA LYS A 28 -13.97 13.88 4.90
C LYS A 28 -13.05 13.31 6.00
N GLY A 29 -11.74 13.23 5.74
CA GLY A 29 -10.74 12.91 6.75
C GLY A 29 -10.28 11.46 6.81
N ALA A 30 -11.15 10.47 6.75
CA ALA A 30 -10.77 9.05 6.78
C ALA A 30 -10.59 8.51 5.35
N PHE A 31 -9.60 7.65 5.14
CA PHE A 31 -9.36 7.08 3.81
C PHE A 31 -9.75 5.60 3.67
N PHE A 32 -10.27 4.98 4.72
CA PHE A 32 -10.88 3.67 4.66
C PHE A 32 -12.38 3.71 4.98
N SER A 33 -13.12 2.85 4.30
CA SER A 33 -14.50 2.52 4.64
C SER A 33 -14.57 1.06 5.08
N LEU A 34 -15.35 0.81 6.14
CA LEU A 34 -15.62 -0.51 6.66
C LEU A 34 -17.03 -0.95 6.27
N TYR A 35 -17.17 -2.17 5.80
CA TYR A 35 -18.43 -2.78 5.43
C TYR A 35 -18.55 -4.18 6.06
N ASP A 36 -19.78 -4.66 6.24
CA ASP A 36 -20.04 -6.08 6.43
C ASP A 36 -20.02 -6.84 5.10
N THR A 37 -20.14 -8.16 5.12
CA THR A 37 -20.18 -9.01 3.92
C THR A 37 -21.42 -8.81 3.05
N LYS A 38 -22.43 -8.09 3.53
CA LYS A 38 -23.61 -7.66 2.76
C LYS A 38 -23.41 -6.28 2.14
N MET A 39 -22.22 -5.71 2.25
CA MET A 39 -21.86 -4.36 1.80
C MET A 39 -22.63 -3.24 2.53
N THR A 40 -23.08 -3.50 3.77
CA THR A 40 -23.66 -2.46 4.61
C THR A 40 -22.54 -1.65 5.25
N PRO A 41 -22.52 -0.30 5.11
CA PRO A 41 -21.51 0.54 5.73
C PRO A 41 -21.53 0.42 7.25
N GLN A 42 -20.35 0.24 7.84
CA GLN A 42 -20.14 0.12 9.29
C GLN A 42 -19.40 1.35 9.86
N GLY A 43 -18.77 2.15 9.00
CA GLY A 43 -18.03 3.35 9.40
C GLY A 43 -16.85 3.66 8.50
N THR A 44 -16.07 4.66 8.92
CA THR A 44 -14.82 5.06 8.26
C THR A 44 -13.71 5.18 9.29
N PHE A 45 -12.45 4.97 8.86
CA PHE A 45 -11.28 5.04 9.73
C PHE A 45 -10.02 5.38 8.95
N GLY A 46 -8.90 5.53 9.66
CA GLY A 46 -7.59 5.90 9.11
C GLY A 46 -7.42 7.41 9.00
N ASP A 47 -6.24 7.89 9.36
CA ASP A 47 -5.90 9.31 9.28
C ASP A 47 -5.62 9.70 7.83
N PRO A 48 -5.87 10.96 7.45
CA PRO A 48 -5.50 11.45 6.13
C PRO A 48 -3.98 11.36 5.93
N LEU A 49 -3.58 11.04 4.71
CA LEU A 49 -2.16 11.01 4.34
C LEU A 49 -1.57 12.43 4.19
N ILE A 50 -2.44 13.40 3.95
CA ILE A 50 -2.14 14.82 3.77
C ILE A 50 -3.15 15.57 4.61
N ASP A 51 -2.65 16.36 5.56
CA ASP A 51 -3.50 17.09 6.52
C ASP A 51 -4.13 18.35 5.90
N GLU A 52 -3.51 18.89 4.86
CA GLU A 52 -3.99 20.07 4.17
C GLU A 52 -5.25 19.78 3.33
N GLU A 53 -6.06 20.81 3.12
CA GLU A 53 -7.23 20.71 2.26
C GLU A 53 -6.81 20.55 0.80
N ILE A 54 -7.06 19.37 0.23
CA ILE A 54 -6.80 19.05 -1.17
C ILE A 54 -8.09 18.73 -1.93
N SER A 55 -8.05 18.85 -3.26
CA SER A 55 -9.20 18.50 -4.09
C SER A 55 -9.53 17.00 -4.03
N ALA A 56 -10.76 16.63 -4.38
CA ALA A 56 -11.17 15.22 -4.39
C ALA A 56 -10.31 14.37 -5.35
N SER A 57 -9.93 14.92 -6.51
CA SER A 57 -9.06 14.25 -7.46
C SER A 57 -7.65 14.03 -6.92
N GLU A 58 -7.08 15.03 -6.23
CA GLU A 58 -5.78 14.92 -5.59
C GLU A 58 -5.81 13.92 -4.43
N ARG A 59 -6.87 13.96 -3.62
CA ARG A 59 -7.09 12.98 -2.55
C ARG A 59 -7.07 11.56 -3.13
N ARG A 60 -7.86 11.31 -4.19
CA ARG A 60 -7.92 10.03 -4.90
C ARG A 60 -6.53 9.56 -5.36
N ARG A 61 -5.75 10.47 -5.94
CA ARG A 61 -4.38 10.18 -6.37
C ARG A 61 -3.47 9.80 -5.20
N CYS A 62 -3.48 10.58 -4.13
CA CYS A 62 -2.59 10.38 -2.97
C CYS A 62 -2.92 9.12 -2.18
N ILE A 63 -4.20 8.70 -2.14
CA ILE A 63 -4.61 7.48 -1.44
C ILE A 63 -4.62 6.24 -2.33
N ASN A 64 -4.18 6.33 -3.58
CA ASN A 64 -3.97 5.13 -4.39
C ASN A 64 -2.81 4.33 -3.83
N GLY A 65 -3.00 3.02 -3.63
CA GLY A 65 -1.99 2.20 -2.97
C GLY A 65 -2.30 0.73 -3.00
N SER A 66 -1.62 -0.03 -2.19
CA SER A 66 -1.77 -1.48 -2.09
C SER A 66 -2.20 -1.89 -0.69
N LEU A 67 -3.18 -2.78 -0.62
CA LEU A 67 -3.75 -3.36 0.60
C LEU A 67 -3.40 -4.84 0.65
N ALA A 68 -2.88 -5.31 1.78
CA ALA A 68 -2.66 -6.73 2.03
C ALA A 68 -3.32 -7.15 3.34
N VAL A 69 -3.80 -8.40 3.38
CA VAL A 69 -4.54 -8.97 4.50
C VAL A 69 -4.00 -10.35 4.84
N ASP A 70 -3.94 -10.64 6.13
CA ASP A 70 -3.64 -11.95 6.66
C ASP A 70 -4.47 -12.18 7.94
N GLY A 71 -5.57 -12.94 7.81
CA GLY A 71 -6.55 -13.14 8.87
C GLY A 71 -7.23 -11.83 9.30
N ASN A 72 -7.10 -11.46 10.55
CA ASN A 72 -7.62 -10.22 11.12
C ASN A 72 -6.69 -9.03 10.96
N ASP A 73 -5.50 -9.25 10.45
CA ASP A 73 -4.49 -8.21 10.25
C ASP A 73 -4.51 -7.72 8.81
N PHE A 74 -4.26 -6.44 8.64
CA PHE A 74 -4.08 -5.86 7.32
C PHE A 74 -3.13 -4.68 7.36
N CYS A 75 -2.50 -4.41 6.23
CA CYS A 75 -1.67 -3.23 6.06
C CYS A 75 -1.96 -2.53 4.74
N TYR A 76 -1.66 -1.26 4.71
CA TYR A 76 -1.85 -0.41 3.55
C TYR A 76 -0.60 0.41 3.29
N VAL A 77 -0.22 0.50 2.02
CA VAL A 77 0.92 1.30 1.55
C VAL A 77 0.48 2.13 0.35
N PRO A 78 0.47 3.48 0.46
CA PRO A 78 0.19 4.36 -0.66
C PRO A 78 1.29 4.27 -1.72
N ASN A 79 0.94 4.51 -3.00
CA ASN A 79 1.93 4.46 -4.09
C ASN A 79 2.93 5.61 -4.01
N ASP A 80 2.43 6.85 -3.83
CA ASP A 80 3.23 8.07 -3.95
C ASP A 80 3.77 8.59 -2.61
N ILE A 81 3.34 8.00 -1.51
CA ILE A 81 3.76 8.38 -0.15
C ILE A 81 4.40 7.16 0.50
N PRO A 82 5.71 7.16 0.76
CA PRO A 82 6.44 6.00 1.27
C PRO A 82 6.15 5.76 2.77
N ARG A 83 4.92 5.40 3.04
CA ARG A 83 4.39 5.12 4.38
C ARG A 83 3.73 3.74 4.37
N ILE A 84 3.76 3.08 5.51
CA ILE A 84 2.94 1.90 5.81
C ILE A 84 2.10 2.18 7.05
N ALA A 85 0.87 1.71 7.07
CA ALA A 85 0.02 1.64 8.24
C ALA A 85 -0.48 0.20 8.43
N TYR A 86 -0.35 -0.30 9.64
CA TYR A 86 -0.70 -1.67 10.01
C TYR A 86 -1.83 -1.67 11.03
N TYR A 87 -2.84 -2.46 10.74
CA TYR A 87 -4.09 -2.54 11.49
C TYR A 87 -4.40 -3.98 11.89
N ARG A 88 -5.17 -4.10 12.95
CA ARG A 88 -5.82 -5.35 13.36
C ARG A 88 -7.31 -5.12 13.57
N MET A 89 -8.12 -6.05 13.13
CA MET A 89 -9.54 -6.08 13.47
C MET A 89 -9.71 -6.63 14.88
N ILE A 90 -10.19 -5.81 15.80
CA ILE A 90 -10.44 -6.16 17.21
C ILE A 90 -11.91 -5.85 17.50
N ASP A 91 -12.67 -6.85 17.94
CA ASP A 91 -14.10 -6.74 18.23
C ASP A 91 -14.91 -6.07 17.10
N GLY A 92 -14.58 -6.44 15.85
CA GLY A 92 -15.23 -5.93 14.64
C GLY A 92 -14.87 -4.51 14.24
N SER A 93 -13.92 -3.89 14.93
CA SER A 93 -13.41 -2.53 14.65
C SER A 93 -11.93 -2.54 14.32
N PRO A 94 -11.49 -1.79 13.29
CA PRO A 94 -10.08 -1.71 12.94
C PRO A 94 -9.33 -0.82 13.95
N GLN A 95 -8.22 -1.32 14.46
CA GLN A 95 -7.30 -0.57 15.32
C GLN A 95 -5.96 -0.47 14.61
N GLU A 96 -5.43 0.75 14.47
CA GLU A 96 -4.07 0.96 14.02
C GLU A 96 -3.10 0.57 15.12
N LEU A 97 -2.23 -0.37 14.83
CA LEU A 97 -1.23 -0.85 15.78
C LEU A 97 0.07 -0.08 15.66
N TRP A 98 0.46 0.26 14.45
CA TRP A 98 1.63 1.09 14.18
C TRP A 98 1.60 1.64 12.75
N ARG A 99 2.40 2.68 12.53
CA ARG A 99 2.73 3.24 11.21
C ARG A 99 4.21 3.56 11.14
N ASP A 100 4.76 3.52 9.94
CA ASP A 100 6.13 3.95 9.66
C ASP A 100 6.18 4.73 8.34
N THR A 101 7.14 5.65 8.26
CA THR A 101 7.49 6.39 7.04
C THR A 101 8.91 6.02 6.66
N PHE A 102 9.06 5.17 5.66
CA PHE A 102 10.35 4.60 5.30
C PHE A 102 11.22 5.52 4.42
N TYR A 103 10.62 6.56 3.81
CA TYR A 103 11.28 7.70 3.18
C TYR A 103 10.45 8.97 3.38
N GLU A 104 11.13 10.10 3.44
CA GLU A 104 10.46 11.40 3.54
C GLU A 104 9.85 11.80 2.18
N SER A 105 8.59 12.21 2.21
CA SER A 105 7.91 12.80 1.06
C SER A 105 8.03 14.30 1.11
N TYR A 106 8.61 14.88 0.08
CA TYR A 106 8.74 16.34 -0.06
C TYR A 106 7.67 16.85 -1.01
N TYR A 107 6.67 17.51 -0.46
CA TYR A 107 5.57 18.10 -1.24
C TYR A 107 5.15 19.46 -0.70
N THR A 108 4.44 20.22 -1.53
CA THR A 108 3.70 21.43 -1.16
C THR A 108 2.25 21.29 -1.62
N VAL A 109 1.34 21.99 -0.96
CA VAL A 109 -0.06 22.06 -1.41
C VAL A 109 -0.30 23.47 -1.97
N GLU A 110 -0.62 23.54 -3.27
CA GLU A 110 -0.86 24.78 -3.99
C GLU A 110 -2.22 24.72 -4.68
N GLY A 111 -3.16 25.60 -4.31
CA GLY A 111 -4.49 25.64 -4.90
C GLY A 111 -5.25 24.30 -4.78
N LYS A 112 -5.12 23.60 -3.64
CA LYS A 112 -5.68 22.25 -3.39
C LYS A 112 -5.08 21.14 -4.25
N GLN A 113 -3.92 21.36 -4.86
CA GLN A 113 -3.14 20.38 -5.60
C GLN A 113 -1.85 20.04 -4.87
N VAL A 114 -1.49 18.76 -4.84
CA VAL A 114 -0.24 18.29 -4.24
C VAL A 114 0.87 18.31 -5.29
N ARG A 115 1.94 19.03 -5.00
CA ARG A 115 3.13 19.16 -5.83
C ARG A 115 4.30 18.47 -5.16
N TYR A 116 4.68 17.29 -5.63
CA TYR A 116 5.88 16.61 -5.14
C TYR A 116 7.14 17.26 -5.68
N ASN A 117 8.13 17.42 -4.80
CA ASN A 117 9.50 17.74 -5.25
C ASN A 117 10.08 16.48 -5.88
N GLN A 118 10.04 16.40 -7.19
CA GLN A 118 10.38 15.21 -7.98
C GLN A 118 11.84 14.77 -7.85
N THR A 119 12.75 15.68 -7.49
CA THR A 119 14.16 15.36 -7.33
C THR A 119 14.52 14.85 -5.94
N ARG A 120 13.75 15.24 -4.92
CA ARG A 120 13.97 14.86 -3.52
C ARG A 120 13.07 13.71 -3.07
N THR A 121 11.83 13.65 -3.55
CA THR A 121 10.90 12.56 -3.22
C THR A 121 11.37 11.29 -3.91
N VAL A 122 11.67 10.30 -3.10
CA VAL A 122 12.14 8.99 -3.55
C VAL A 122 10.99 8.01 -3.51
N GLY A 123 10.88 7.25 -4.56
CA GLY A 123 10.18 5.99 -4.57
C GLY A 123 8.72 6.03 -4.99
N ILE A 124 8.35 4.88 -5.49
CA ILE A 124 6.97 4.49 -5.77
C ILE A 124 6.77 3.11 -5.15
N THR A 125 5.73 2.98 -4.33
CA THR A 125 5.34 1.66 -3.83
C THR A 125 4.46 0.97 -4.85
N HIS A 126 4.80 -0.27 -5.19
CA HIS A 126 4.06 -1.02 -6.19
C HIS A 126 3.06 -1.99 -5.56
N ARG A 127 3.50 -2.77 -4.60
CA ARG A 127 2.67 -3.81 -3.97
C ARG A 127 3.09 -4.03 -2.53
N VAL A 128 2.14 -4.55 -1.77
CA VAL A 128 2.39 -5.10 -0.44
C VAL A 128 1.84 -6.52 -0.37
N ALA A 129 2.54 -7.40 0.33
CA ALA A 129 2.10 -8.74 0.65
C ALA A 129 2.34 -9.02 2.14
N MET A 130 1.49 -9.84 2.73
CA MET A 130 1.59 -10.25 4.13
C MET A 130 1.59 -11.76 4.23
N GLY A 131 2.38 -12.30 5.13
CA GLY A 131 2.38 -13.73 5.44
C GLY A 131 3.24 -14.03 6.67
N GLY A 132 2.76 -14.93 7.52
CA GLY A 132 3.42 -15.30 8.77
C GLY A 132 3.71 -14.09 9.65
N ASN A 133 4.98 -13.93 9.99
CA ASN A 133 5.42 -12.85 10.88
C ASN A 133 5.84 -11.58 10.12
N TYR A 134 5.71 -11.54 8.78
CA TYR A 134 6.33 -10.48 7.99
C TYR A 134 5.37 -9.80 7.02
N ILE A 135 5.76 -8.58 6.64
CA ILE A 135 5.13 -7.72 5.64
C ILE A 135 6.21 -7.38 4.62
N TYR A 136 5.90 -7.55 3.35
CA TYR A 136 6.80 -7.34 2.22
C TYR A 136 6.28 -6.18 1.38
N ILE A 137 7.11 -5.17 1.14
CA ILE A 137 6.76 -3.97 0.37
C ILE A 137 7.65 -3.91 -0.86
N LEU A 138 7.08 -4.06 -2.04
CA LEU A 138 7.78 -3.87 -3.31
C LEU A 138 7.91 -2.39 -3.59
N PHE A 139 9.13 -1.92 -3.75
CA PHE A 139 9.46 -0.51 -3.76
C PHE A 139 10.47 -0.14 -4.86
N LEU A 140 10.20 0.94 -5.58
CA LEU A 140 11.12 1.53 -6.55
C LEU A 140 11.94 2.64 -5.87
N ASP A 141 13.19 2.35 -5.52
CA ASP A 141 14.10 3.23 -4.77
C ASP A 141 14.86 4.19 -5.69
N VAL A 142 14.11 5.04 -6.38
CA VAL A 142 14.68 6.11 -7.21
C VAL A 142 13.88 7.41 -7.07
N PRO A 143 14.49 8.59 -7.24
CA PRO A 143 13.76 9.86 -7.29
C PRO A 143 12.66 9.83 -8.36
N ILE A 144 11.51 10.43 -8.07
CA ILE A 144 10.36 10.48 -9.00
C ILE A 144 10.78 11.08 -10.36
N ALA A 145 11.65 12.09 -10.35
CA ALA A 145 12.17 12.67 -11.59
C ALA A 145 12.89 11.65 -12.49
N LYS A 146 13.61 10.69 -11.90
CA LYS A 146 14.26 9.61 -12.65
C LYS A 146 13.28 8.56 -13.14
N ALA A 147 12.29 8.24 -12.31
CA ALA A 147 11.23 7.30 -12.66
C ALA A 147 10.41 7.80 -13.86
N ASN A 148 10.17 9.11 -13.99
CA ASN A 148 9.38 9.70 -15.07
C ASN A 148 10.13 9.80 -16.43
N ILE A 149 11.44 9.63 -16.47
CA ILE A 149 12.23 9.72 -17.72
C ILE A 149 11.98 8.51 -18.63
N SER A 150 11.67 7.38 -18.03
CA SER A 150 11.34 6.16 -18.76
C SER A 150 9.98 5.66 -18.25
N HIS A 151 8.93 5.80 -19.06
CA HIS A 151 7.61 5.25 -18.72
C HIS A 151 7.66 3.77 -18.39
N THR A 152 8.67 3.05 -18.85
CA THR A 152 8.90 1.65 -18.56
C THR A 152 9.48 1.41 -17.16
N GLU A 153 10.22 2.35 -16.60
CA GLU A 153 10.88 2.18 -15.30
C GLU A 153 9.96 2.44 -14.10
N THR A 154 8.84 3.14 -14.32
CA THR A 154 7.85 3.42 -13.25
C THR A 154 6.94 2.24 -12.93
N PHE A 155 6.85 1.25 -13.81
CA PHE A 155 5.88 0.15 -13.68
C PHE A 155 6.42 -1.07 -12.92
N ALA A 156 7.70 -1.10 -12.56
CA ALA A 156 8.31 -2.24 -11.90
C ALA A 156 9.39 -1.82 -10.92
N ALA A 157 9.60 -2.60 -9.89
CA ALA A 157 10.58 -2.38 -8.83
C ALA A 157 11.40 -3.64 -8.57
N ASP A 158 12.56 -3.46 -7.94
CA ASP A 158 13.54 -4.51 -7.66
C ASP A 158 13.98 -4.54 -6.20
N ILE A 159 13.33 -3.77 -5.34
CA ILE A 159 13.60 -3.75 -3.91
C ILE A 159 12.37 -4.20 -3.16
N VAL A 160 12.57 -5.05 -2.15
CA VAL A 160 11.53 -5.42 -1.21
C VAL A 160 12.01 -5.08 0.20
N PHE A 161 11.27 -4.18 0.87
CA PHE A 161 11.42 -3.99 2.31
C PHE A 161 10.62 -5.04 3.05
N VAL A 162 11.22 -5.59 4.11
CA VAL A 162 10.58 -6.57 4.98
C VAL A 162 10.45 -5.96 6.37
N TYR A 163 9.24 -5.95 6.88
CA TYR A 163 8.90 -5.54 8.24
C TYR A 163 8.37 -6.74 9.03
N ASP A 164 8.64 -6.79 10.31
CA ASP A 164 7.94 -7.70 11.21
C ASP A 164 6.55 -7.12 11.59
N ARG A 165 5.72 -7.93 12.26
CA ARG A 165 4.39 -7.50 12.71
C ARG A 165 4.43 -6.45 13.83
N LYS A 166 5.60 -6.16 14.40
CA LYS A 166 5.80 -5.12 15.41
C LYS A 166 6.21 -3.77 14.81
N GLY A 167 6.47 -3.73 13.49
CA GLY A 167 6.83 -2.53 12.77
C GLY A 167 8.34 -2.30 12.65
N TYR A 168 9.17 -3.27 12.98
CA TYR A 168 10.61 -3.16 12.74
C TYR A 168 10.96 -3.59 11.31
N LYS A 169 11.76 -2.78 10.63
CA LYS A 169 12.33 -3.15 9.33
C LYS A 169 13.44 -4.16 9.56
N VAL A 170 13.20 -5.42 9.20
CA VAL A 170 14.13 -6.54 9.43
C VAL A 170 15.04 -6.79 8.24
N ALA A 171 14.63 -6.45 7.02
CA ALA A 171 15.45 -6.67 5.83
C ALA A 171 15.13 -5.70 4.69
N ARG A 172 16.11 -5.56 3.79
CA ARG A 172 15.97 -5.00 2.45
C ARG A 172 16.51 -6.03 1.46
N LEU A 173 15.62 -6.59 0.66
CA LEU A 173 15.99 -7.55 -0.37
C LEU A 173 16.16 -6.80 -1.70
N ASN A 174 17.26 -7.10 -2.40
CA ASN A 174 17.48 -6.61 -3.76
C ASN A 174 17.19 -7.77 -4.71
N LEU A 175 16.15 -7.63 -5.52
CA LEU A 175 15.80 -8.61 -6.52
C LEU A 175 16.72 -8.45 -7.73
N ASN A 176 17.05 -9.53 -8.38
CA ASN A 176 17.87 -9.51 -9.60
C ASN A 176 17.05 -9.21 -10.87
N GLN A 177 15.75 -8.99 -10.71
CA GLN A 177 14.82 -8.64 -11.79
C GLN A 177 13.77 -7.67 -11.26
N ARG A 178 13.33 -6.76 -12.13
CA ARG A 178 12.22 -5.85 -11.82
C ARG A 178 10.88 -6.56 -12.00
N ILE A 179 10.06 -6.47 -10.98
CA ILE A 179 8.71 -7.04 -10.96
C ILE A 179 7.67 -5.94 -10.67
N TYR A 180 6.46 -6.08 -11.19
CA TYR A 180 5.37 -5.12 -10.94
C TYR A 180 4.25 -5.70 -10.07
N SER A 181 4.29 -6.98 -9.80
CA SER A 181 3.36 -7.67 -8.91
C SER A 181 4.10 -8.72 -8.11
N MET A 182 3.63 -9.02 -6.91
CA MET A 182 4.22 -10.05 -6.07
C MET A 182 3.16 -10.79 -5.25
N ALA A 183 3.49 -12.03 -4.89
CA ALA A 183 2.73 -12.86 -3.97
C ALA A 183 3.68 -13.78 -3.19
N LEU A 184 3.29 -14.18 -1.99
CA LEU A 184 4.03 -15.16 -1.19
C LEU A 184 3.56 -16.58 -1.48
N SER A 185 4.47 -17.54 -1.41
CA SER A 185 4.11 -18.95 -1.36
C SER A 185 3.38 -19.27 -0.04
N THR A 186 2.57 -20.32 -0.05
CA THR A 186 1.81 -20.74 1.14
C THR A 186 2.73 -21.11 2.32
N ASP A 187 3.90 -21.68 2.03
CA ASP A 187 4.92 -22.02 3.02
C ASP A 187 5.82 -20.83 3.41
N GLN A 188 5.61 -19.67 2.76
CA GLN A 188 6.31 -18.40 2.97
C GLN A 188 7.82 -18.44 2.74
N LYS A 189 8.30 -19.46 2.02
CA LYS A 189 9.71 -19.61 1.67
C LYS A 189 10.07 -18.95 0.35
N ARG A 190 9.08 -18.53 -0.44
CA ARG A 190 9.28 -17.91 -1.74
C ARG A 190 8.42 -16.68 -1.94
N LEU A 191 9.00 -15.71 -2.62
CA LEU A 191 8.31 -14.58 -3.21
C LEU A 191 8.18 -14.85 -4.72
N TYR A 192 6.95 -14.90 -5.21
CA TYR A 192 6.67 -14.91 -6.65
C TYR A 192 6.53 -13.51 -7.17
N GLY A 193 7.04 -13.25 -8.36
CA GLY A 193 6.93 -11.96 -9.02
C GLY A 193 6.58 -12.11 -10.49
N VAL A 194 5.96 -11.07 -11.05
CA VAL A 194 5.74 -10.95 -12.49
C VAL A 194 6.70 -9.90 -13.04
N VAL A 195 7.62 -10.34 -13.90
CA VAL A 195 8.67 -9.50 -14.48
C VAL A 195 8.09 -8.57 -15.53
N TYR A 196 8.56 -7.33 -15.54
CA TYR A 196 8.24 -6.34 -16.57
C TYR A 196 9.40 -6.23 -17.59
N PRO A 197 9.14 -6.10 -18.89
CA PRO A 197 7.84 -6.03 -19.57
C PRO A 197 7.30 -7.37 -20.08
N ASP A 198 8.03 -8.45 -19.96
CA ASP A 198 7.76 -9.75 -20.61
C ASP A 198 6.67 -10.60 -19.91
N ASN A 199 6.17 -10.13 -18.76
CA ASN A 199 5.12 -10.78 -17.96
C ASN A 199 5.47 -12.21 -17.51
N ARG A 200 6.76 -12.53 -17.46
CA ARG A 200 7.25 -13.84 -17.03
C ARG A 200 7.12 -13.99 -15.50
N LEU A 201 6.63 -15.13 -15.06
CA LEU A 201 6.61 -15.48 -13.64
C LEU A 201 8.01 -15.91 -13.18
N VAL A 202 8.43 -15.37 -12.05
CA VAL A 202 9.70 -15.71 -11.39
C VAL A 202 9.46 -16.02 -9.92
N ALA A 203 10.37 -16.76 -9.32
CA ALA A 203 10.38 -17.06 -7.90
C ALA A 203 11.74 -16.66 -7.29
N PHE A 204 11.69 -16.05 -6.12
CA PHE A 204 12.85 -15.71 -5.30
C PHE A 204 12.75 -16.48 -3.99
N ASP A 205 13.78 -17.23 -3.64
CA ASP A 205 13.84 -17.86 -2.33
C ASP A 205 14.03 -16.78 -1.26
N LEU A 206 13.22 -16.84 -0.21
CA LEU A 206 13.30 -15.90 0.89
C LEU A 206 14.29 -16.41 1.93
N PRO A 207 15.15 -15.53 2.47
CA PRO A 207 16.00 -15.90 3.60
C PRO A 207 15.17 -16.12 4.87
N GLU A 208 15.71 -16.86 5.79
CA GLU A 208 15.19 -16.85 7.16
C GLU A 208 15.56 -15.51 7.82
N PHE A 209 14.61 -14.91 8.49
CA PHE A 209 14.81 -13.67 9.23
C PHE A 209 14.82 -14.01 10.73
N ASP A 210 15.85 -13.57 11.41
CA ASP A 210 16.04 -13.76 12.87
C ASP A 210 15.12 -12.87 13.72
#